data_f3b662b43c0869e8aa052918e78f5cdd
#
_entry.id   f3b662b43c0869e8aa052918e78f5cdd
#
_cell.length_a   1.000
_cell.length_b   1.000
_cell.length_c   1.000
_cell.angle_alpha   90.00
_cell.angle_beta   90.00
_cell.angle_gamma   90.00
#
_symmetry.space_group_name_H-M   'P 1'
#
loop_
_entity.id
_entity.type
_entity.pdbx_description
1 polymer ?
#
loop_
_entity_poly.entity_id
_entity_poly.type
_entity_poly.pdbx_seq_one_letter_code
_entity_poly.pdbx_strand_id
1 'polypeptide(L)'
;MEKRTAISAADLYLLLTREFKRRQSGKCNACFIQLPYRVDRRESSAGNWELLMPPDCGGECRGIIEDLVAEFSLLYDVKTEGYSGR
;
A
#
# COMPACT_ATOMS: atom_id res chain seq x y z
N MET A 1 -19.61 4.80 11.19
CA MET A 1 -18.90 4.05 10.21
C MET A 1 -18.00 4.91 9.38
N GLU A 2 -16.77 4.55 9.28
CA GLU A 2 -15.85 5.37 8.58
C GLU A 2 -15.73 5.00 7.15
N LYS A 3 -15.59 6.00 6.31
CA LYS A 3 -15.37 5.77 4.92
C LYS A 3 -13.94 5.98 4.59
N ARG A 4 -13.40 5.10 3.78
CA ARG A 4 -12.03 5.29 3.31
C ARG A 4 -12.04 6.28 2.17
N THR A 5 -10.93 6.97 2.02
CA THR A 5 -10.75 7.89 0.91
C THR A 5 -10.30 7.10 -0.30
N ALA A 6 -10.96 7.27 -1.41
CA ALA A 6 -10.56 6.57 -2.64
C ALA A 6 -9.54 7.40 -3.39
N ILE A 7 -8.39 6.83 -3.68
CA ILE A 7 -7.34 7.52 -4.42
C ILE A 7 -6.79 6.59 -5.48
N SER A 8 -6.05 7.14 -6.43
CA SER A 8 -5.46 6.31 -7.47
C SER A 8 -4.34 5.47 -6.89
N ALA A 9 -4.04 4.35 -7.56
CA ALA A 9 -2.94 3.51 -7.12
C ALA A 9 -1.63 4.29 -7.14
N ALA A 10 -1.46 5.17 -8.11
CA ALA A 10 -0.24 5.96 -8.20
C ALA A 10 -0.11 6.90 -7.01
N ASP A 11 -1.19 7.55 -6.62
CA ASP A 11 -1.15 8.44 -5.47
C ASP A 11 -0.89 7.67 -4.19
N LEU A 12 -1.51 6.52 -4.05
CA LEU A 12 -1.27 5.69 -2.87
C LEU A 12 0.18 5.24 -2.82
N TYR A 13 0.73 4.88 -3.97
CA TYR A 13 2.13 4.50 -4.07
C TYR A 13 3.04 5.63 -3.57
N LEU A 14 2.75 6.87 -3.96
CA LEU A 14 3.57 8.00 -3.54
C LEU A 14 3.48 8.23 -2.03
N LEU A 15 2.29 8.10 -1.49
CA LEU A 15 2.12 8.27 -0.05
C LEU A 15 2.86 7.18 0.73
N LEU A 16 2.73 5.96 0.27
CA LEU A 16 3.40 4.84 0.93
C LEU A 16 4.91 4.98 0.84
N THR A 17 5.40 5.38 -0.32
CA THR A 17 6.83 5.54 -0.53
C THR A 17 7.39 6.62 0.40
N ARG A 18 6.67 7.72 0.52
CA ARG A 18 7.09 8.82 1.37
C ARG A 18 7.18 8.36 2.83
N GLU A 19 6.15 7.67 3.31
CA GLU A 19 6.16 7.20 4.68
C GLU A 19 7.21 6.14 4.93
N PHE A 20 7.42 5.27 3.95
CA PHE A 20 8.44 4.26 4.10
C PHE A 20 9.82 4.90 4.25
N LYS A 21 10.10 5.90 3.41
CA LYS A 21 11.40 6.58 3.50
C LYS A 21 11.56 7.29 4.82
N ARG A 22 10.48 7.82 5.34
CA ARG A 22 10.55 8.54 6.60
C ARG A 22 10.81 7.59 7.77
N ARG A 23 10.32 6.37 7.69
CA ARG A 23 10.41 5.43 8.80
C ARG A 23 11.63 4.53 8.76
N GLN A 24 12.19 4.32 7.59
CA GLN A 24 13.33 3.40 7.51
C GLN A 24 14.57 4.04 8.08
N SER A 25 15.47 3.19 8.54
CA SER A 25 16.67 3.69 9.17
C SER A 25 17.88 3.64 8.25
N GLY A 26 17.65 3.55 6.95
CA GLY A 26 18.72 3.68 6.00
C GLY A 26 19.37 2.39 5.54
N LYS A 27 18.92 1.27 6.00
CA LYS A 27 19.50 0.01 5.60
C LYS A 27 18.51 -0.88 4.88
N CYS A 28 17.53 -0.30 4.24
CA CYS A 28 16.50 -1.08 3.59
C CYS A 28 16.76 -1.16 2.10
N ASN A 29 17.86 -1.78 1.74
CA ASN A 29 18.25 -1.82 0.34
C ASN A 29 17.43 -2.77 -0.50
N ALA A 30 16.94 -3.83 0.08
CA ALA A 30 16.17 -4.81 -0.67
C ALA A 30 14.66 -4.60 -0.52
N CYS A 31 14.28 -3.59 0.22
CA CYS A 31 12.87 -3.31 0.47
C CYS A 31 12.47 -2.00 -0.16
N PHE A 32 11.41 -2.02 -0.91
CA PHE A 32 10.90 -0.81 -1.53
C PHE A 32 9.41 -0.99 -1.72
N ILE A 33 8.71 0.11 -1.92
CA ILE A 33 7.27 0.07 -2.13
C ILE A 33 7.01 -0.20 -3.60
N GLN A 34 6.18 -1.19 -3.87
CA GLN A 34 5.74 -1.44 -5.23
C GLN A 34 4.38 -0.81 -5.44
N LEU A 35 3.97 -0.69 -6.68
CA LEU A 35 2.68 -0.09 -6.98
C LEU A 35 1.59 -0.97 -6.40
N PRO A 36 0.67 -0.41 -5.61
CA PRO A 36 -0.42 -1.20 -5.05
C PRO A 36 -1.31 -1.73 -6.16
N TYR A 37 -1.85 -2.93 -5.96
CA TYR A 37 -2.76 -3.49 -6.93
C TYR A 37 -4.11 -3.78 -6.25
N ARG A 38 -5.14 -3.69 -7.02
CA ARG A 38 -6.48 -3.85 -6.52
C ARG A 38 -6.81 -5.32 -6.32
N VAL A 39 -7.51 -5.63 -5.24
CA VAL A 39 -8.01 -6.97 -5.01
C VAL A 39 -9.50 -6.88 -4.77
N ASP A 40 -10.17 -7.96 -5.03
CA ASP A 40 -11.61 -8.00 -4.88
C ASP A 40 -11.94 -8.45 -3.47
N ARG A 41 -12.33 -7.52 -2.63
CA ARG A 41 -12.68 -7.83 -1.26
C ARG A 41 -14.11 -7.44 -1.01
N ARG A 42 -14.91 -8.42 -0.69
CA ARG A 42 -16.31 -8.14 -0.52
C ARG A 42 -16.68 -7.83 0.88
N GLU A 43 -16.04 -8.43 1.81
CA GLU A 43 -16.44 -8.25 3.18
C GLU A 43 -15.34 -7.84 4.08
N SER A 44 -14.33 -7.27 3.57
CA SER A 44 -13.17 -6.96 4.34
C SER A 44 -13.27 -5.64 5.06
N SER A 45 -12.73 -5.57 6.24
CA SER A 45 -12.59 -4.30 6.91
C SER A 45 -11.32 -3.59 6.47
N ALA A 46 -10.53 -4.22 5.64
CA ALA A 46 -9.32 -3.59 5.13
C ALA A 46 -9.59 -2.99 3.76
N GLY A 47 -8.64 -2.28 3.22
CA GLY A 47 -8.78 -1.67 1.92
C GLY A 47 -8.81 -2.69 0.80
N ASN A 48 -9.09 -2.23 -0.38
CA ASN A 48 -9.25 -3.09 -1.55
C ASN A 48 -7.98 -3.21 -2.37
N TRP A 49 -6.83 -3.25 -1.71
CA TRP A 49 -5.55 -3.28 -2.41
C TRP A 49 -4.52 -4.02 -1.57
N GLU A 50 -3.46 -4.43 -2.24
CA GLU A 50 -2.34 -5.09 -1.58
C GLU A 50 -1.06 -4.68 -2.24
N LEU A 51 0.05 -4.93 -1.56
CA LEU A 51 1.38 -4.68 -2.10
C LEU A 51 2.10 -6.00 -2.24
N LEU A 52 2.86 -6.11 -3.31
CA LEU A 52 3.78 -7.22 -3.42
C LEU A 52 5.03 -6.89 -2.62
N MET A 53 5.49 -7.85 -1.85
CA MET A 53 6.69 -7.65 -1.06
C MET A 53 7.87 -8.12 -1.88
N PRO A 54 8.94 -7.30 -2.00
CA PRO A 54 10.13 -7.75 -2.73
C PRO A 54 10.68 -9.01 -2.11
N PRO A 55 11.17 -9.94 -2.92
CA PRO A 55 11.58 -11.25 -2.40
C PRO A 55 12.69 -11.20 -1.36
N ASP A 56 13.58 -10.24 -1.47
CA ASP A 56 14.67 -10.17 -0.51
C ASP A 56 14.40 -9.24 0.65
N CYS A 57 13.19 -8.74 0.75
CA CYS A 57 12.85 -7.84 1.82
C CYS A 57 12.59 -8.62 3.09
N GLY A 58 13.25 -8.25 4.16
CA GLY A 58 13.05 -8.94 5.42
C GLY A 58 13.41 -8.06 6.59
N GLY A 59 13.37 -8.61 7.78
CA GLY A 59 13.76 -7.91 8.99
C GLY A 59 12.90 -6.72 9.29
N GLU A 60 13.53 -5.70 9.86
CA GLU A 60 12.82 -4.50 10.26
C GLU A 60 12.15 -3.81 9.11
N CYS A 61 12.78 -3.80 7.95
CA CYS A 61 12.24 -3.06 6.83
C CYS A 61 10.98 -3.70 6.30
N ARG A 62 10.91 -5.01 6.35
CA ARG A 62 9.68 -5.70 5.97
C ARG A 62 8.56 -5.35 6.93
N GLY A 63 8.89 -5.28 8.22
CA GLY A 63 7.90 -4.91 9.24
C GLY A 63 7.35 -3.51 9.01
N ILE A 64 8.21 -2.59 8.59
CA ILE A 64 7.75 -1.23 8.31
C ILE A 64 6.73 -1.24 7.18
N ILE A 65 7.01 -2.00 6.12
CA ILE A 65 6.06 -2.07 5.00
C ILE A 65 4.76 -2.72 5.44
N GLU A 66 4.84 -3.77 6.23
CA GLU A 66 3.63 -4.44 6.71
C GLU A 66 2.79 -3.51 7.57
N ASP A 67 3.44 -2.72 8.42
CA ASP A 67 2.73 -1.75 9.24
C ASP A 67 2.07 -0.69 8.38
N LEU A 68 2.76 -0.22 7.34
CA LEU A 68 2.18 0.77 6.45
C LEU A 68 0.95 0.23 5.74
N VAL A 69 1.02 -1.02 5.29
CA VAL A 69 -0.13 -1.62 4.62
C VAL A 69 -1.31 -1.68 5.60
N ALA A 70 -1.05 -2.10 6.82
CA ALA A 70 -2.12 -2.20 7.81
C ALA A 70 -2.75 -0.84 8.08
N GLU A 71 -1.92 0.18 8.27
CA GLU A 71 -2.43 1.52 8.57
C GLU A 71 -3.18 2.11 7.40
N PHE A 72 -2.57 2.04 6.21
CA PHE A 72 -3.16 2.71 5.06
C PHE A 72 -4.37 1.97 4.51
N SER A 73 -4.47 0.68 4.77
CA SER A 73 -5.66 -0.07 4.39
C SER A 73 -6.90 0.40 5.13
N LEU A 74 -6.71 0.99 6.29
CA LEU A 74 -7.84 1.52 7.03
C LEU A 74 -8.24 2.90 6.56
N LEU A 75 -7.35 3.58 5.84
CA LEU A 75 -7.57 4.97 5.44
C LEU A 75 -7.94 5.13 3.97
N TYR A 76 -7.49 4.23 3.12
CA TYR A 76 -7.61 4.42 1.69
C TYR A 76 -8.09 3.19 0.95
N ASP A 77 -8.84 3.43 -0.11
CA ASP A 77 -9.15 2.43 -1.12
C ASP A 77 -8.56 2.91 -2.43
N VAL A 78 -8.28 1.99 -3.32
CA VAL A 78 -7.80 2.33 -4.65
C VAL A 78 -9.00 2.50 -5.56
N LYS A 79 -9.05 3.64 -6.27
CA LYS A 79 -10.13 3.92 -7.18
C LYS A 79 -10.11 2.96 -8.35
N THR A 80 -11.30 2.61 -8.81
CA THR A 80 -11.43 1.89 -10.06
C THR A 80 -11.17 2.90 -11.16
N GLU A 81 -10.21 2.62 -11.99
CA GLU A 81 -9.89 3.56 -13.03
C GLU A 81 -10.89 3.46 -14.16
N GLY A 82 -11.18 4.54 -14.70
CA GLY A 82 -12.17 4.55 -15.69
C GLY A 82 -11.78 3.95 -17.01
N TYR A 83 -10.52 3.65 -17.15
CA TYR A 83 -10.11 3.12 -18.42
C TYR A 83 -10.67 1.75 -18.66
N SER A 84 -11.23 1.28 -17.67
CA SER A 84 -11.72 -0.01 -17.91
C SER A 84 -12.65 0.07 -19.05
N GLY A 85 -12.32 0.21 -19.72
CA GLY A 85 -12.95 0.43 -20.58
C GLY A 85 -13.83 0.47 -21.16
N ARG A 86 -13.56 0.57 -20.93
CA ARG A 86 -14.14 0.73 -21.41
C ARG A 86 -14.16 0.64 -22.04
#